data_68d21db511a5fa207a91ca64ef8578ed
#
_entry.id   68d21db511a5fa207a91ca64ef8578ed
#
_cell.length_a   1.000
_cell.length_b   1.000
_cell.length_c   1.000
_cell.angle_alpha   90.00
_cell.angle_beta   90.00
_cell.angle_gamma   90.00
#
_symmetry.space_group_name_H-M   'P 1'
#
loop_
_entity.id
_entity.type
_entity.pdbx_description
1 polymer ?
#
loop_
_entity_poly.entity_id
_entity_poly.type
_entity_poly.pdbx_seq_one_letter_code
_entity_poly.pdbx_strand_id
1 'polypeptide(L)'
;FKIIELYGFSASGKSYKAKKIVSKNKLNDSFLNISTKNRFFRFFYKIFFIFNIQILDLIFITKIHKFIKFSDLIIKSKSIFSYLYVIGFIRYHIKKNQSIIMDHGLFQCLYGSFLRSPNNMILDIHVAFLFNDYLKNLLKNSVFIIIKVKTNLTIVKKRLFKDKNYQKLKFFNKNRIK
;
A
#
# COMPACT_ATOMS: atom_id res chain seq x y z
N PHE A 1 -20.26 3.09 1.84
CA PHE A 1 -19.10 3.79 1.24
C PHE A 1 -18.14 2.78 0.57
N LYS A 2 -17.29 3.28 -0.31
CA LYS A 2 -16.39 2.45 -1.11
C LYS A 2 -14.92 2.76 -0.81
N ILE A 3 -14.12 1.73 -0.66
CA ILE A 3 -12.67 1.85 -0.56
C ILE A 3 -12.09 1.24 -1.82
N ILE A 4 -11.42 2.05 -2.64
CA ILE A 4 -10.84 1.64 -3.91
C ILE A 4 -9.31 1.65 -3.78
N GLU A 5 -8.68 0.52 -3.99
CA GLU A 5 -7.23 0.41 -4.02
C GLU A 5 -6.74 0.08 -5.43
N LEU A 6 -5.80 0.88 -5.92
CA LEU A 6 -5.08 0.57 -7.15
C LEU A 6 -3.74 -0.09 -6.82
N TYR A 7 -3.51 -1.27 -7.39
CA TYR A 7 -2.23 -1.95 -7.23
C TYR A 7 -1.55 -2.22 -8.57
N GLY A 8 -0.25 -2.42 -8.53
CA GLY A 8 0.57 -2.67 -9.71
C GLY A 8 2.01 -2.22 -9.49
N PHE A 9 2.85 -2.41 -10.50
CA PHE A 9 4.26 -2.03 -10.44
C PHE A 9 4.46 -0.53 -10.17
N SER A 10 5.62 -0.19 -9.61
CA SER A 10 6.04 1.21 -9.59
C SER A 10 6.07 1.78 -11.01
N ALA A 11 5.74 3.06 -11.17
CA ALA A 11 5.64 3.74 -12.47
C ALA A 11 4.57 3.18 -13.45
N SER A 12 3.66 2.29 -13.00
CA SER A 12 2.56 1.77 -13.84
C SER A 12 1.47 2.78 -14.14
N GLY A 13 1.49 3.97 -13.52
CA GLY A 13 0.48 5.01 -13.71
C GLY A 13 -0.70 4.94 -12.74
N LYS A 14 -0.56 4.27 -11.60
CA LYS A 14 -1.61 4.17 -10.56
C LYS A 14 -2.15 5.54 -10.15
N SER A 15 -1.26 6.45 -9.77
CA SER A 15 -1.67 7.79 -9.31
C SER A 15 -2.40 8.59 -10.39
N TYR A 16 -2.01 8.45 -11.65
CA TYR A 16 -2.73 9.06 -12.78
C TYR A 16 -4.14 8.47 -12.91
N LYS A 17 -4.25 7.13 -12.88
CA LYS A 17 -5.54 6.43 -12.95
C LYS A 17 -6.43 6.76 -11.75
N ALA A 18 -5.85 6.85 -10.56
CA ALA A 18 -6.57 7.26 -9.35
C ALA A 18 -7.18 8.66 -9.50
N LYS A 19 -6.40 9.65 -9.93
CA LYS A 19 -6.90 11.02 -10.20
C LYS A 19 -8.04 11.04 -11.20
N LYS A 20 -7.95 10.25 -12.27
CA LYS A 20 -9.01 10.13 -13.27
C LYS A 20 -10.30 9.51 -12.70
N ILE A 21 -10.19 8.54 -11.79
CA ILE A 21 -11.35 7.95 -11.12
C ILE A 21 -11.98 8.95 -10.14
N VAL A 22 -11.16 9.68 -9.38
CA VAL A 22 -11.62 10.73 -8.44
C VAL A 22 -12.45 11.77 -9.18
N SER A 23 -11.91 12.32 -10.27
CA SER A 23 -12.60 13.37 -11.04
C SER A 23 -13.96 12.93 -11.59
N LYS A 24 -14.09 11.63 -11.93
CA LYS A 24 -15.35 11.07 -12.45
C LYS A 24 -16.40 10.76 -11.37
N ASN A 25 -15.97 10.38 -10.17
CA ASN A 25 -16.85 9.79 -9.15
C ASN A 25 -16.96 10.64 -7.87
N LYS A 26 -16.42 11.85 -7.84
CA LYS A 26 -16.41 12.73 -6.66
C LYS A 26 -15.91 12.04 -5.37
N LEU A 27 -14.91 11.16 -5.50
CA LEU A 27 -14.33 10.44 -4.38
C LEU A 27 -13.36 11.33 -3.60
N ASN A 28 -13.14 10.99 -2.33
CA ASN A 28 -12.10 11.65 -1.54
C ASN A 28 -10.71 11.26 -2.03
N ASP A 29 -9.91 12.24 -2.42
CA ASP A 29 -8.55 12.10 -2.93
C ASP A 29 -7.47 12.41 -1.89
N SER A 30 -7.83 12.51 -0.62
CA SER A 30 -6.92 12.92 0.47
C SER A 30 -5.64 12.07 0.51
N PHE A 31 -5.73 10.77 0.20
CA PHE A 31 -4.56 9.91 0.14
C PHE A 31 -3.55 10.31 -0.95
N LEU A 32 -4.07 10.67 -2.13
CA LEU A 32 -3.26 11.13 -3.25
C LEU A 32 -2.62 12.49 -2.96
N ASN A 33 -3.39 13.38 -2.32
CA ASN A 33 -2.92 14.72 -1.96
C ASN A 33 -1.81 14.66 -0.89
N ILE A 34 -1.87 13.72 0.06
CA ILE A 34 -0.79 13.51 1.03
C ILE A 34 0.51 13.13 0.33
N SER A 35 0.45 12.34 -0.75
CA SER A 35 1.64 11.92 -1.48
C SER A 35 2.39 13.08 -2.16
N THR A 36 1.70 14.18 -2.47
CA THR A 36 2.28 15.38 -3.09
C THR A 36 2.86 16.38 -2.10
N LYS A 37 2.54 16.25 -0.81
CA LYS A 37 3.05 17.12 0.25
C LYS A 37 4.56 16.95 0.45
N ASN A 38 5.19 17.96 1.02
CA ASN A 38 6.59 17.92 1.43
C ASN A 38 6.80 16.79 2.50
N ARG A 39 8.04 16.30 2.63
CA ARG A 39 8.37 15.14 3.49
C ARG A 39 7.95 15.32 4.94
N PHE A 40 8.12 16.53 5.47
CA PHE A 40 7.78 16.88 6.85
C PHE A 40 6.26 16.75 7.08
N PHE A 41 5.45 17.40 6.28
CA PHE A 41 3.98 17.28 6.37
C PHE A 41 3.49 15.86 6.17
N ARG A 42 4.08 15.11 5.23
CA ARG A 42 3.73 13.69 5.05
C ARG A 42 3.98 12.85 6.29
N PHE A 43 5.05 13.13 7.02
CA PHE A 43 5.36 12.42 8.26
C PHE A 43 4.31 12.70 9.34
N PHE A 44 3.93 13.95 9.56
CA PHE A 44 2.88 14.30 10.52
C PHE A 44 1.52 13.73 10.16
N TYR A 45 1.12 13.79 8.89
CA TYR A 45 -0.11 13.16 8.44
C TYR A 45 -0.12 11.64 8.70
N LYS A 46 1.00 10.97 8.49
CA LYS A 46 1.11 9.54 8.77
C LYS A 46 0.94 9.24 10.25
N ILE A 47 1.58 10.01 11.12
CA ILE A 47 1.43 9.88 12.57
C ILE A 47 -0.02 10.12 12.98
N PHE A 48 -0.64 11.18 12.48
CA PHE A 48 -2.04 11.48 12.76
C PHE A 48 -2.97 10.29 12.47
N PHE A 49 -2.79 9.62 11.35
CA PHE A 49 -3.63 8.46 11.02
C PHE A 49 -3.31 7.24 11.88
N ILE A 50 -2.08 7.05 12.33
CA ILE A 50 -1.70 5.95 13.23
C ILE A 50 -2.49 5.99 14.53
N PHE A 51 -2.89 7.14 15.04
CA PHE A 51 -3.77 7.25 16.23
C PHE A 51 -5.17 6.65 16.05
N ASN A 52 -5.58 6.31 14.82
CA ASN A 52 -6.86 5.64 14.58
C ASN A 52 -6.80 4.11 14.61
N ILE A 53 -5.65 3.53 14.93
CA ILE A 53 -5.42 2.09 14.99
C ILE A 53 -6.10 1.48 16.21
N GLN A 54 -6.57 0.25 16.07
CA GLN A 54 -7.15 -0.56 17.13
C GLN A 54 -6.25 -1.77 17.45
N ILE A 55 -6.47 -2.39 18.60
CA ILE A 55 -5.71 -3.56 19.03
C ILE A 55 -5.75 -4.69 18.01
N LEU A 56 -6.90 -4.92 17.38
CA LEU A 56 -7.06 -5.94 16.32
C LEU A 56 -6.15 -5.69 15.13
N ASP A 57 -5.85 -4.43 14.81
CA ASP A 57 -4.94 -4.08 13.72
C ASP A 57 -3.49 -4.44 14.06
N LEU A 58 -3.10 -4.22 15.31
CA LEU A 58 -1.77 -4.59 15.80
C LEU A 58 -1.59 -6.11 15.79
N ILE A 59 -2.62 -6.86 16.22
CA ILE A 59 -2.63 -8.32 16.16
C ILE A 59 -2.49 -8.80 14.71
N PHE A 60 -3.22 -8.20 13.78
CA PHE A 60 -3.10 -8.52 12.36
C PHE A 60 -1.69 -8.26 11.82
N ILE A 61 -1.13 -7.08 12.09
CA ILE A 61 0.21 -6.70 11.64
C ILE A 61 1.26 -7.66 12.20
N THR A 62 1.18 -8.00 13.48
CA THR A 62 2.11 -8.95 14.10
C THR A 62 2.01 -10.34 13.50
N LYS A 63 0.80 -10.85 13.27
CA LYS A 63 0.59 -12.14 12.60
C LYS A 63 1.17 -12.15 11.18
N ILE A 64 0.88 -11.15 10.36
CA ILE A 64 1.44 -11.02 9.01
C ILE A 64 2.97 -11.03 9.04
N HIS A 65 3.58 -10.25 9.95
CA HIS A 65 5.04 -10.14 10.04
C HIS A 65 5.73 -11.38 10.64
N LYS A 66 4.98 -12.29 11.24
CA LYS A 66 5.47 -13.64 11.60
C LYS A 66 5.68 -14.52 10.37
N PHE A 67 4.77 -14.44 9.41
CA PHE A 67 4.84 -15.25 8.18
C PHE A 67 5.83 -14.68 7.16
N ILE A 68 6.02 -13.36 7.15
CA ILE A 68 6.95 -12.71 6.23
C ILE A 68 8.33 -12.62 6.89
N LYS A 69 9.27 -13.45 6.46
CA LYS A 69 10.67 -13.38 6.89
C LYS A 69 11.36 -12.20 6.21
N PHE A 70 11.69 -11.17 6.97
CA PHE A 70 12.46 -10.03 6.48
C PHE A 70 13.96 -10.27 6.73
N SER A 71 14.78 -9.99 5.73
CA SER A 71 16.24 -10.07 5.84
C SER A 71 16.85 -8.92 6.64
N ASP A 72 16.10 -7.84 6.86
CA ASP A 72 16.61 -6.59 7.43
C ASP A 72 15.55 -5.95 8.34
N LEU A 73 15.95 -5.57 9.55
CA LEU A 73 15.10 -4.89 10.54
C LEU A 73 14.58 -3.55 10.04
N ILE A 74 15.37 -2.82 9.24
CA ILE A 74 14.96 -1.54 8.66
C ILE A 74 13.81 -1.74 7.68
N ILE A 75 13.88 -2.79 6.85
CA ILE A 75 12.82 -3.15 5.90
C ILE A 75 11.56 -3.55 6.67
N LYS A 76 11.71 -4.36 7.72
CA LYS A 76 10.61 -4.78 8.61
C LYS A 76 9.93 -3.56 9.25
N SER A 77 10.69 -2.65 9.84
CA SER A 77 10.17 -1.44 10.49
C SER A 77 9.41 -0.54 9.50
N LYS A 78 9.95 -0.34 8.29
CA LYS A 78 9.28 0.42 7.22
C LYS A 78 7.98 -0.25 6.78
N SER A 79 7.96 -1.57 6.72
CA SER A 79 6.76 -2.33 6.38
C SER A 79 5.68 -2.16 7.46
N ILE A 80 6.02 -2.35 8.74
CA ILE A 80 5.12 -2.14 9.87
C ILE A 80 4.52 -0.73 9.83
N PHE A 81 5.37 0.29 9.70
CA PHE A 81 4.91 1.68 9.64
C PHE A 81 3.95 1.95 8.47
N SER A 82 4.19 1.30 7.32
CA SER A 82 3.29 1.41 6.16
C SER A 82 1.92 0.79 6.43
N TYR A 83 1.86 -0.37 7.09
CA TYR A 83 0.59 -0.98 7.49
C TYR A 83 -0.15 -0.11 8.50
N LEU A 84 0.53 0.34 9.55
CA LEU A 84 -0.05 1.21 10.57
C LEU A 84 -0.69 2.45 9.94
N TYR A 85 0.03 3.13 9.07
CA TYR A 85 -0.46 4.31 8.39
C TYR A 85 -1.68 4.02 7.51
N VAL A 86 -1.61 2.99 6.67
CA VAL A 86 -2.69 2.68 5.70
C VAL A 86 -3.95 2.22 6.44
N ILE A 87 -3.81 1.37 7.45
CA ILE A 87 -4.94 0.91 8.25
C ILE A 87 -5.58 2.08 9.00
N GLY A 88 -4.78 2.90 9.66
CA GLY A 88 -5.27 4.08 10.36
C GLY A 88 -5.98 5.07 9.44
N PHE A 89 -5.46 5.26 8.22
CA PHE A 89 -6.12 6.06 7.19
C PHE A 89 -7.50 5.47 6.80
N ILE A 90 -7.57 4.17 6.54
CA ILE A 90 -8.82 3.48 6.22
C ILE A 90 -9.82 3.66 7.37
N ARG A 91 -9.43 3.37 8.61
CA ARG A 91 -10.30 3.51 9.79
C ARG A 91 -10.81 4.92 10.01
N TYR A 92 -9.97 5.92 9.81
CA TYR A 92 -10.39 7.32 9.90
C TYR A 92 -11.53 7.64 8.92
N HIS A 93 -11.40 7.20 7.66
CA HIS A 93 -12.42 7.45 6.65
C HIS A 93 -13.66 6.56 6.81
N ILE A 94 -13.52 5.33 7.34
CA ILE A 94 -14.66 4.50 7.77
C ILE A 94 -15.50 5.24 8.81
N LYS A 95 -14.87 5.78 9.85
CA LYS A 95 -15.57 6.55 10.90
C LYS A 95 -16.31 7.77 10.34
N LYS A 96 -15.84 8.33 9.24
CA LYS A 96 -16.45 9.49 8.57
C LYS A 96 -17.42 9.11 7.44
N ASN A 97 -17.69 7.83 7.21
CA ASN A 97 -18.49 7.32 6.08
C ASN A 97 -18.04 7.86 4.71
N GLN A 98 -16.76 8.06 4.52
CA GLN A 98 -16.19 8.64 3.30
C GLN A 98 -15.66 7.57 2.36
N SER A 99 -16.10 7.58 1.11
CA SER A 99 -15.51 6.76 0.05
C SER A 99 -14.15 7.33 -0.35
N ILE A 100 -13.15 6.44 -0.43
CA ILE A 100 -11.75 6.82 -0.68
C ILE A 100 -11.14 6.04 -1.83
N ILE A 101 -10.11 6.61 -2.43
CA ILE A 101 -9.25 5.94 -3.40
C ILE A 101 -7.79 6.05 -2.96
N MET A 102 -7.07 4.94 -3.10
CA MET A 102 -5.66 4.83 -2.73
C MET A 102 -4.85 4.25 -3.89
N ASP A 103 -3.70 4.83 -4.19
CA ASP A 103 -2.73 4.31 -5.15
C ASP A 103 -1.63 3.46 -4.50
N HIS A 104 -1.68 3.36 -3.17
CA HIS A 104 -0.81 2.52 -2.35
C HIS A 104 -1.55 2.15 -1.06
N GLY A 105 -2.40 1.14 -1.13
CA GLY A 105 -3.24 0.71 -0.02
C GLY A 105 -2.72 -0.55 0.68
N LEU A 106 -3.62 -1.24 1.35
CA LEU A 106 -3.31 -2.39 2.20
C LEU A 106 -2.81 -3.60 1.40
N PHE A 107 -3.44 -3.87 0.25
CA PHE A 107 -3.00 -4.95 -0.65
C PHE A 107 -1.61 -4.68 -1.22
N GLN A 108 -1.32 -3.43 -1.59
CA GLN A 108 0.01 -3.05 -2.07
C GLN A 108 1.07 -3.16 -0.97
N CYS A 109 0.73 -2.88 0.29
CA CYS A 109 1.61 -3.10 1.44
C CYS A 109 1.95 -4.58 1.59
N LEU A 110 0.94 -5.46 1.54
CA LEU A 110 1.11 -6.90 1.60
C LEU A 110 2.00 -7.41 0.46
N TYR A 111 1.66 -7.07 -0.77
CA TYR A 111 2.43 -7.44 -1.95
C TYR A 111 3.89 -6.94 -1.89
N GLY A 112 4.08 -5.69 -1.49
CA GLY A 112 5.41 -5.10 -1.32
C GLY A 112 6.24 -5.79 -0.23
N SER A 113 5.61 -6.28 0.82
CA SER A 113 6.27 -7.02 1.89
C SER A 113 6.75 -8.39 1.40
N PHE A 114 5.93 -9.10 0.62
CA PHE A 114 6.33 -10.36 -0.01
C PHE A 114 7.49 -10.18 -0.99
N LEU A 115 7.45 -9.18 -1.84
CA LEU A 115 8.53 -8.91 -2.80
C LEU A 115 9.89 -8.62 -2.13
N ARG A 116 9.88 -8.20 -0.87
CA ARG A 116 11.09 -7.91 -0.07
C ARG A 116 11.52 -9.06 0.82
N SER A 117 10.74 -10.12 0.89
CA SER A 117 11.13 -11.33 1.62
C SER A 117 12.09 -12.17 0.79
N PRO A 118 13.17 -12.74 1.39
CA PRO A 118 14.11 -13.59 0.66
C PRO A 118 13.50 -14.90 0.16
N ASN A 119 12.44 -15.38 0.82
CA ASN A 119 11.73 -16.63 0.48
C ASN A 119 10.50 -16.38 -0.41
N ASN A 120 10.63 -15.65 -1.38
CA ASN A 120 9.72 -14.88 -2.23
C ASN A 120 8.54 -15.57 -2.88
N MET A 121 8.30 -16.84 -2.77
CA MET A 121 7.67 -17.40 -3.97
C MET A 121 6.18 -17.70 -3.87
N ILE A 122 5.63 -17.87 -2.71
CA ILE A 122 4.23 -18.26 -2.60
C ILE A 122 3.57 -17.37 -1.56
N LEU A 123 2.56 -16.63 -2.00
CA LEU A 123 1.60 -16.02 -1.07
C LEU A 123 1.03 -17.19 -0.27
N ASP A 124 1.58 -17.42 0.92
CA ASP A 124 1.14 -18.51 1.77
C ASP A 124 -0.37 -18.40 1.91
N ILE A 125 -1.07 -19.48 1.65
CA ILE A 125 -2.53 -19.56 1.71
C ILE A 125 -3.03 -19.06 3.09
N HIS A 126 -2.28 -19.31 4.15
CA HIS A 126 -2.58 -18.82 5.50
C HIS A 126 -2.56 -17.29 5.58
N VAL A 127 -1.61 -16.63 4.90
CA VAL A 127 -1.55 -15.17 4.85
C VAL A 127 -2.72 -14.61 4.06
N ALA A 128 -3.13 -15.27 2.98
CA ALA A 128 -4.31 -14.88 2.22
C ALA A 128 -5.58 -14.99 3.06
N PHE A 129 -5.76 -16.06 3.84
CA PHE A 129 -6.87 -16.22 4.77
C PHE A 129 -6.86 -15.16 5.87
N LEU A 130 -5.72 -14.94 6.54
CA LEU A 130 -5.58 -13.91 7.56
C LEU A 130 -5.92 -12.52 7.03
N PHE A 131 -5.48 -12.23 5.82
CA PHE A 131 -5.75 -10.95 5.16
C PHE A 131 -7.24 -10.78 4.85
N ASN A 132 -7.88 -11.83 4.33
CA ASN A 132 -9.29 -11.82 4.01
C ASN A 132 -10.17 -11.67 5.25
N ASP A 133 -9.88 -12.43 6.31
CA ASP A 133 -10.60 -12.33 7.58
C ASP A 133 -10.43 -10.96 8.23
N TYR A 134 -9.21 -10.42 8.17
CA TYR A 134 -8.96 -9.08 8.64
C TYR A 134 -9.76 -8.05 7.85
N LEU A 135 -9.77 -8.14 6.51
CA LEU A 135 -10.57 -7.25 5.66
C LEU A 135 -12.05 -7.31 5.98
N LYS A 136 -12.62 -8.50 6.15
CA LYS A 136 -14.03 -8.67 6.55
C LYS A 136 -14.33 -7.92 7.85
N ASN A 137 -13.45 -8.05 8.85
CA ASN A 137 -13.60 -7.35 10.13
C ASN A 137 -13.41 -5.85 10.04
N LEU A 138 -12.43 -5.38 9.25
CA LEU A 138 -12.15 -3.96 9.06
C LEU A 138 -13.30 -3.24 8.33
N LEU A 139 -13.90 -3.92 7.35
CA LEU A 139 -14.77 -3.29 6.36
C LEU A 139 -16.28 -3.47 6.63
N LYS A 140 -16.66 -4.31 7.57
CA LYS A 140 -18.03 -4.73 7.93
C LYS A 140 -19.18 -4.27 7.00
N ASN A 141 -19.32 -2.96 6.77
CA ASN A 141 -20.40 -2.34 5.97
C ASN A 141 -19.87 -1.55 4.76
N SER A 142 -18.67 -1.86 4.29
CA SER A 142 -18.02 -1.15 3.17
C SER A 142 -17.67 -2.10 2.04
N VAL A 143 -17.62 -1.57 0.84
CA VAL A 143 -17.19 -2.30 -0.36
C VAL A 143 -15.71 -2.01 -0.60
N PHE A 144 -14.88 -3.06 -0.64
CA PHE A 144 -13.46 -2.97 -0.99
C PHE A 144 -13.23 -3.41 -2.42
N ILE A 145 -12.71 -2.52 -3.24
CA ILE A 145 -12.48 -2.75 -4.67
C ILE A 145 -10.98 -2.66 -4.94
N ILE A 146 -10.42 -3.75 -5.45
CA ILE A 146 -9.02 -3.79 -5.87
C ILE A 146 -8.95 -3.69 -7.39
N ILE A 147 -8.25 -2.68 -7.90
CA ILE A 147 -8.07 -2.46 -9.33
C ILE A 147 -6.62 -2.69 -9.72
N LYS A 148 -6.35 -3.72 -10.51
CA LYS A 148 -5.03 -3.96 -11.09
C LYS A 148 -4.75 -2.95 -12.22
N VAL A 149 -3.67 -2.21 -12.08
CA VAL A 149 -3.19 -1.31 -13.14
C VAL A 149 -2.15 -2.05 -13.98
N LYS A 150 -2.62 -2.59 -15.11
CA LYS A 150 -1.74 -3.23 -16.10
C LYS A 150 -1.06 -2.16 -16.94
N THR A 151 0.24 -2.26 -17.12
CA THR A 151 1.03 -1.40 -17.99
C THR A 151 2.11 -2.23 -18.64
N ASN A 152 2.37 -1.98 -19.94
CA ASN A 152 3.44 -2.67 -20.64
C ASN A 152 4.78 -2.44 -19.94
N LEU A 153 5.53 -3.53 -19.70
CA LEU A 153 6.82 -3.50 -19.02
C LEU A 153 7.82 -2.55 -19.68
N THR A 154 7.79 -2.42 -21.00
CA THR A 154 8.65 -1.49 -21.74
C THR A 154 8.35 -0.03 -21.33
N ILE A 155 7.07 0.32 -21.17
CA ILE A 155 6.66 1.66 -20.72
C ILE A 155 7.07 1.88 -19.27
N VAL A 156 6.87 0.87 -18.41
CA VAL A 156 7.31 0.92 -16.99
C VAL A 156 8.82 1.14 -16.92
N LYS A 157 9.60 0.36 -17.65
CA LYS A 157 11.06 0.51 -17.73
C LYS A 157 11.46 1.92 -18.17
N LYS A 158 10.90 2.44 -19.27
CA LYS A 158 11.19 3.80 -19.75
C LYS A 158 10.89 4.88 -18.69
N ARG A 159 9.77 4.75 -17.96
CA ARG A 159 9.40 5.69 -16.88
C ARG A 159 10.34 5.60 -15.68
N LEU A 160 10.71 4.39 -15.28
CA LEU A 160 11.64 4.16 -14.19
C LEU A 160 13.03 4.72 -14.51
N PHE A 161 13.51 4.56 -15.76
CA PHE A 161 14.81 5.13 -16.19
C PHE A 161 14.84 6.66 -16.18
N LYS A 162 13.69 7.32 -16.38
CA LYS A 162 13.57 8.78 -16.30
C LYS A 162 13.45 9.29 -14.85
N ASP A 163 13.11 8.44 -13.90
CA ASP A 163 12.99 8.83 -12.50
C ASP A 163 14.36 8.89 -11.84
N LYS A 164 14.81 10.11 -11.47
CA LYS A 164 16.10 10.34 -10.77
C LYS A 164 16.22 9.52 -9.48
N ASN A 165 15.10 9.18 -8.82
CA ASN A 165 15.11 8.34 -7.63
C ASN A 165 15.37 6.86 -7.93
N TYR A 166 15.03 6.38 -9.14
CA TYR A 166 15.30 5.02 -9.57
C TYR A 166 16.78 4.78 -9.82
N GLN A 167 17.52 5.79 -10.26
CA GLN A 167 18.97 5.66 -10.44
C GLN A 167 19.69 5.37 -9.10
N LYS A 168 19.14 5.86 -7.97
CA LYS A 168 19.62 5.51 -6.62
C LYS A 168 19.26 4.08 -6.21
N LEU A 169 18.20 3.49 -6.78
CA LEU A 169 17.78 2.10 -6.55
C LEU A 169 18.55 1.10 -7.44
N LYS A 170 19.28 1.55 -8.45
CA LYS A 170 20.14 0.70 -9.30
C LYS A 170 21.19 -0.10 -8.52
N PHE A 171 21.65 0.43 -7.38
CA PHE A 171 22.56 -0.28 -6.50
C PHE A 171 21.93 -1.50 -5.82
N PHE A 172 20.60 -1.54 -5.65
CA PHE A 172 19.91 -2.66 -5.01
C PHE A 172 19.51 -3.79 -5.96
N ASN A 173 19.50 -3.57 -7.26
CA ASN A 173 18.86 -4.49 -8.22
C ASN A 173 19.80 -5.18 -9.22
N LYS A 174 21.12 -4.94 -9.20
CA LYS A 174 22.04 -5.70 -10.06
C LYS A 174 22.06 -7.21 -9.76
N ASN A 175 21.69 -7.62 -8.54
CA ASN A 175 21.72 -9.01 -8.09
C ASN A 175 20.36 -9.73 -8.05
N ARG A 176 19.27 -9.13 -8.55
CA ARG A 176 17.90 -9.69 -8.44
C ARG A 176 17.13 -9.83 -9.75
N ILE A 177 17.79 -9.55 -10.88
CA ILE A 177 17.24 -9.83 -12.21
C ILE A 177 18.27 -10.72 -12.93
N LYS A 178 18.49 -11.89 -12.42
CA LYS A 178 18.98 -13.03 -13.15
C LYS A 178 17.87 -14.07 -13.15
#